data_9967b3b9852c81dc4cbbad2317d84f4e
#
_entry.id   9967b3b9852c81dc4cbbad2317d84f4e
#
_cell.length_a   1.000
_cell.length_b   1.000
_cell.length_c   1.000
_cell.angle_alpha   90.00
_cell.angle_beta   90.00
_cell.angle_gamma   90.00
#
_symmetry.space_group_name_H-M   'P 1'
#
loop_
_entity.id
_entity.type
_entity.pdbx_description
1 polymer ?
#
loop_
_entity_poly.entity_id
_entity_poly.type
_entity_poly.pdbx_seq_one_letter_code
_entity_poly.pdbx_strand_id
1 'polypeptide(L)'
;MTICLKPRLPRFGMLRRGDPCGRPSVPPFVELTDLGKIAQETFAYLETQYPVSVPVYIVMPDHIHAIFLLEQRATARVAPTLGQVVGAYKSKVFVQCLSLYKSRNLMLGPLWQRGYYEHIIRNEEDFISTAEYILGNPARWAENQNATP
;
A
#
# COMPACT_ATOMS: atom_id res chain seq x y z
N MET A 1 8.97 0.42 -2.93
CA MET A 1 8.64 -0.86 -2.23
C MET A 1 7.29 -1.38 -2.67
N THR A 2 7.13 -2.70 -2.77
CA THR A 2 5.84 -3.37 -3.04
C THR A 2 5.58 -4.47 -2.03
N ILE A 3 4.39 -4.46 -1.41
CA ILE A 3 3.92 -5.49 -0.48
C ILE A 3 2.68 -6.15 -1.07
N CYS A 4 2.68 -7.48 -1.19
CA CYS A 4 1.57 -8.24 -1.77
C CYS A 4 0.75 -8.97 -0.70
N LEU A 5 -0.56 -9.09 -0.96
CA LEU A 5 -1.47 -9.95 -0.22
C LEU A 5 -1.31 -11.41 -0.63
N LYS A 6 -1.67 -12.33 0.24
CA LYS A 6 -1.82 -13.74 -0.13
C LYS A 6 -3.00 -13.93 -1.10
N PRO A 7 -2.88 -14.79 -2.12
CA PRO A 7 -4.02 -15.15 -2.96
C PRO A 7 -5.19 -15.69 -2.13
N ARG A 8 -6.41 -15.36 -2.53
CA ARG A 8 -7.69 -15.74 -1.88
C ARG A 8 -8.03 -15.03 -0.56
N LEU A 9 -7.30 -13.96 -0.21
CA LEU A 9 -7.65 -13.15 0.95
C LEU A 9 -8.55 -11.97 0.59
N PRO A 10 -9.22 -11.37 1.61
CA PRO A 10 -10.01 -10.16 1.39
C PRO A 10 -9.16 -9.10 0.70
N ARG A 11 -9.69 -8.53 -0.34
CA ARG A 11 -9.01 -7.49 -1.10
C ARG A 11 -9.10 -6.16 -0.37
N PHE A 12 -8.06 -5.34 -0.48
CA PHE A 12 -8.04 -3.99 0.07
C PHE A 12 -8.97 -3.02 -0.66
N GLY A 13 -9.40 -3.34 -1.85
CA GLY A 13 -10.27 -2.47 -2.61
C GLY A 13 -10.79 -3.10 -3.89
N MET A 14 -11.57 -2.31 -4.62
CA MET A 14 -12.06 -2.64 -5.96
C MET A 14 -11.66 -1.53 -6.91
N LEU A 15 -11.16 -1.90 -8.09
CA LEU A 15 -10.89 -0.93 -9.13
C LEU A 15 -12.22 -0.41 -9.70
N ARG A 16 -12.37 0.90 -9.71
CA ARG A 16 -13.46 1.60 -10.38
C ARG A 16 -12.93 2.28 -11.64
N ARG A 17 -13.64 2.10 -12.74
CA ARG A 17 -13.37 2.76 -14.01
C ARG A 17 -14.32 3.93 -14.12
N GLY A 18 -13.80 5.16 -14.05
CA GLY A 18 -14.53 6.36 -14.40
C GLY A 18 -15.97 6.49 -13.88
N ASP A 19 -16.66 7.48 -14.37
CA ASP A 19 -18.08 7.70 -14.12
C ASP A 19 -18.93 6.63 -14.86
N PRO A 20 -19.88 5.96 -14.17
CA PRO A 20 -20.85 5.03 -14.81
C PRO A 20 -21.65 5.68 -15.95
N CYS A 21 -21.72 7.01 -16.01
CA CYS A 21 -22.40 7.77 -17.07
C CYS A 21 -21.52 8.07 -18.30
N GLY A 22 -20.35 7.47 -18.43
CA GLY A 22 -19.54 7.56 -19.66
C GLY A 22 -18.82 8.88 -19.88
N ARG A 23 -18.63 9.72 -18.86
CA ARG A 23 -17.79 10.91 -18.97
C ARG A 23 -16.32 10.52 -18.92
N PRO A 24 -15.51 10.90 -19.92
CA PRO A 24 -14.11 10.44 -20.03
C PRO A 24 -13.15 11.10 -19.03
N SER A 25 -13.62 11.84 -18.03
CA SER A 25 -12.80 12.76 -17.23
C SER A 25 -12.35 12.22 -15.87
N VAL A 26 -12.78 11.04 -15.45
CA VAL A 26 -12.35 10.47 -14.16
C VAL A 26 -11.39 9.31 -14.40
N PRO A 27 -10.10 9.43 -14.05
CA PRO A 27 -9.16 8.33 -14.18
C PRO A 27 -9.59 7.15 -13.29
N PRO A 28 -9.20 5.91 -13.65
CA PRO A 28 -9.44 4.75 -12.81
C PRO A 28 -8.88 4.95 -11.40
N PHE A 29 -9.64 4.57 -10.39
CA PHE A 29 -9.24 4.66 -8.98
C PHE A 29 -9.61 3.40 -8.22
N VAL A 30 -9.02 3.22 -7.04
CA VAL A 30 -9.35 2.10 -6.15
C VAL A 30 -10.32 2.59 -5.08
N GLU A 31 -11.51 2.02 -5.05
CA GLU A 31 -12.44 2.17 -3.93
C GLU A 31 -12.03 1.20 -2.83
N LEU A 32 -11.57 1.76 -1.70
CA LEU A 32 -11.02 0.97 -0.61
C LEU A 32 -12.12 0.30 0.22
N THR A 33 -11.89 -0.95 0.56
CA THR A 33 -12.63 -1.67 1.61
C THR A 33 -12.21 -1.16 3.00
N ASP A 34 -12.89 -1.62 4.06
CA ASP A 34 -12.45 -1.30 5.44
C ASP A 34 -11.01 -1.73 5.72
N LEU A 35 -10.58 -2.88 5.16
CA LEU A 35 -9.19 -3.33 5.29
C LEU A 35 -8.23 -2.42 4.52
N GLY A 36 -8.62 -1.95 3.34
CA GLY A 36 -7.85 -1.01 2.55
C GLY A 36 -7.69 0.34 3.26
N LYS A 37 -8.74 0.83 3.92
CA LYS A 37 -8.69 2.05 4.75
C LYS A 37 -7.73 1.88 5.92
N ILE A 38 -7.79 0.75 6.64
CA ILE A 38 -6.84 0.42 7.71
C ILE A 38 -5.41 0.45 7.17
N ALA A 39 -5.17 -0.18 6.01
CA ALA A 39 -3.86 -0.18 5.39
C ALA A 39 -3.38 1.24 5.05
N GLN A 40 -4.26 2.09 4.53
CA GLN A 40 -3.97 3.48 4.20
C GLN A 40 -3.64 4.32 5.45
N GLU A 41 -4.48 4.25 6.47
CA GLU A 41 -4.33 5.02 7.71
C GLU A 41 -3.06 4.62 8.50
N THR A 42 -2.61 3.38 8.34
CA THR A 42 -1.41 2.89 9.01
C THR A 42 -0.13 3.60 8.56
N PHE A 43 -0.09 4.22 7.38
CA PHE A 43 1.07 5.02 6.96
C PHE A 43 1.27 6.24 7.87
N ALA A 44 0.21 6.99 8.16
CA ALA A 44 0.29 8.12 9.09
C ALA A 44 0.74 7.68 10.50
N TYR A 45 0.27 6.51 10.97
CA TYR A 45 0.76 5.94 12.22
C TYR A 45 2.26 5.65 12.19
N LEU A 46 2.79 5.10 11.09
CA LEU A 46 4.24 4.83 10.99
C LEU A 46 5.07 6.11 11.13
N GLU A 47 4.66 7.20 10.48
CA GLU A 47 5.35 8.48 10.52
C GLU A 47 5.39 9.08 11.94
N THR A 48 4.41 8.75 12.79
CA THR A 48 4.43 9.16 14.20
C THR A 48 5.33 8.29 15.09
N GLN A 49 5.54 7.02 14.75
CA GLN A 49 6.26 6.06 15.59
C GLN A 49 7.72 5.87 15.20
N TYR A 50 8.05 6.11 13.93
CA TYR A 50 9.38 5.86 13.37
C TYR A 50 9.90 7.11 12.68
N PRO A 51 11.23 7.31 12.61
CA PRO A 51 11.83 8.37 11.81
C PRO A 51 11.77 7.98 10.32
N VAL A 52 10.57 8.02 9.78
CA VAL A 52 10.27 7.68 8.38
C VAL A 52 9.18 8.62 7.87
N SER A 53 9.28 9.01 6.61
CA SER A 53 8.19 9.64 5.89
C SER A 53 7.79 8.80 4.68
N VAL A 54 6.52 8.88 4.30
CA VAL A 54 5.92 8.11 3.20
C VAL A 54 5.27 9.07 2.20
N PRO A 55 6.07 9.79 1.41
CA PRO A 55 5.58 10.86 0.55
C PRO A 55 4.64 10.38 -0.56
N VAL A 56 4.81 9.14 -1.01
CA VAL A 56 4.02 8.56 -2.10
C VAL A 56 3.64 7.13 -1.76
N TYR A 57 2.37 6.83 -1.80
CA TYR A 57 1.88 5.45 -1.68
C TYR A 57 0.54 5.27 -2.40
N ILE A 58 0.22 4.03 -2.68
CA ILE A 58 -1.10 3.62 -3.17
C ILE A 58 -1.47 2.24 -2.64
N VAL A 59 -2.72 2.11 -2.21
CA VAL A 59 -3.30 0.83 -1.81
C VAL A 59 -4.10 0.29 -3.00
N MET A 60 -3.61 -0.79 -3.59
CA MET A 60 -4.24 -1.52 -4.69
C MET A 60 -5.08 -2.68 -4.13
N PRO A 61 -5.97 -3.31 -4.89
CA PRO A 61 -6.83 -4.38 -4.39
C PRO A 61 -6.09 -5.56 -3.75
N ASP A 62 -4.90 -5.91 -4.22
CA ASP A 62 -4.12 -7.08 -3.76
C ASP A 62 -2.67 -6.79 -3.41
N HIS A 63 -2.24 -5.53 -3.51
CA HIS A 63 -0.89 -5.11 -3.15
C HIS A 63 -0.85 -3.62 -2.76
N ILE A 64 0.29 -3.20 -2.26
CA ILE A 64 0.56 -1.82 -1.87
C ILE A 64 1.90 -1.41 -2.45
N HIS A 65 1.95 -0.24 -3.05
CA HIS A 65 3.20 0.44 -3.40
C HIS A 65 3.42 1.64 -2.48
N ALA A 66 4.65 1.86 -2.05
CA ALA A 66 5.03 3.05 -1.28
C ALA A 66 6.50 3.41 -1.45
N ILE A 67 6.79 4.69 -1.37
CA ILE A 67 8.16 5.22 -1.22
C ILE A 67 8.34 5.53 0.27
N PHE A 68 9.43 5.03 0.85
CA PHE A 68 9.83 5.33 2.22
C PHE A 68 11.11 6.15 2.22
N LEU A 69 11.09 7.27 2.91
CA LEU A 69 12.28 8.05 3.25
C LEU A 69 12.64 7.75 4.70
N LEU A 70 13.78 7.08 4.90
CA LEU A 70 14.27 6.75 6.24
C LEU A 70 15.14 7.88 6.73
N GLU A 71 14.73 8.52 7.82
CA GLU A 71 15.43 9.66 8.40
C GLU A 71 16.36 9.20 9.54
N GLN A 72 17.59 9.71 9.54
CA GLN A 72 18.47 9.58 10.70
C GLN A 72 18.10 10.70 11.70
N ARG A 73 17.46 10.34 12.82
CA ARG A 73 17.34 11.28 13.93
C ARG A 73 18.70 11.40 14.63
N ALA A 74 19.15 12.63 14.90
CA ALA A 74 20.42 12.92 15.58
C ALA A 74 20.55 12.25 16.98
N THR A 75 19.43 11.85 17.57
CA THR A 75 19.35 11.20 18.89
C THR A 75 19.22 9.67 18.84
N ALA A 76 18.98 9.09 17.67
CA ALA A 76 18.84 7.64 17.51
C ALA A 76 20.22 7.02 17.23
N ARG A 77 20.64 6.06 18.04
CA ARG A 77 21.89 5.32 17.85
C ARG A 77 21.95 4.56 16.52
N VAL A 78 20.81 4.16 15.98
CA VAL A 78 20.67 3.43 14.69
C VAL A 78 19.38 3.85 14.01
N ALA A 79 19.43 4.22 12.73
CA ALA A 79 18.25 4.41 11.91
C ALA A 79 17.49 3.08 11.74
N PRO A 80 16.16 3.07 11.70
CA PRO A 80 15.41 1.85 11.43
C PRO A 80 15.73 1.35 10.02
N THR A 81 15.84 0.05 9.87
CA THR A 81 15.96 -0.57 8.53
C THR A 81 14.59 -0.60 7.85
N LEU A 82 14.57 -0.59 6.52
CA LEU A 82 13.33 -0.74 5.76
C LEU A 82 12.56 -2.01 6.19
N GLY A 83 13.28 -3.12 6.45
CA GLY A 83 12.66 -4.36 6.93
C GLY A 83 11.94 -4.22 8.27
N GLN A 84 12.49 -3.43 9.21
CA GLN A 84 11.84 -3.14 10.49
C GLN A 84 10.56 -2.30 10.28
N VAL A 85 10.62 -1.27 9.46
CA VAL A 85 9.47 -0.41 9.15
C VAL A 85 8.36 -1.20 8.44
N VAL A 86 8.71 -2.00 7.44
CA VAL A 86 7.75 -2.86 6.72
C VAL A 86 7.17 -3.93 7.63
N GLY A 87 7.98 -4.52 8.51
CA GLY A 87 7.51 -5.47 9.52
C GLY A 87 6.50 -4.85 10.48
N ALA A 88 6.79 -3.66 10.99
CA ALA A 88 5.89 -2.90 11.87
C ALA A 88 4.58 -2.54 11.15
N TYR A 89 4.66 -2.07 9.90
CA TYR A 89 3.50 -1.78 9.07
C TYR A 89 2.60 -3.01 8.90
N LYS A 90 3.17 -4.12 8.42
CA LYS A 90 2.43 -5.38 8.22
C LYS A 90 1.77 -5.88 9.50
N SER A 91 2.48 -5.81 10.61
CA SER A 91 1.97 -6.22 11.93
C SER A 91 0.80 -5.34 12.38
N LYS A 92 0.95 -4.02 12.27
CA LYS A 92 -0.09 -3.06 12.67
C LYS A 92 -1.37 -3.25 11.86
N VAL A 93 -1.26 -3.30 10.53
CA VAL A 93 -2.39 -3.56 9.62
C VAL A 93 -3.06 -4.89 9.97
N PHE A 94 -2.29 -5.95 10.15
CA PHE A 94 -2.84 -7.28 10.48
C PHE A 94 -3.62 -7.27 11.79
N VAL A 95 -3.08 -6.66 12.84
CA VAL A 95 -3.74 -6.58 14.16
C VAL A 95 -5.06 -5.81 14.07
N GLN A 96 -5.08 -4.70 13.35
CA GLN A 96 -6.30 -3.89 13.17
C GLN A 96 -7.35 -4.63 12.32
N CYS A 97 -6.93 -5.27 11.23
CA CYS A 97 -7.82 -6.11 10.41
C CYS A 97 -8.37 -7.29 11.22
N LEU A 98 -7.54 -7.93 12.05
CA LEU A 98 -7.97 -9.03 12.91
C LEU A 98 -8.99 -8.57 13.95
N SER A 99 -8.80 -7.39 14.55
CA SER A 99 -9.75 -6.79 15.48
C SER A 99 -11.10 -6.53 14.81
N LEU A 100 -11.09 -5.96 13.61
CA LEU A 100 -12.28 -5.72 12.81
C LEU A 100 -13.04 -7.02 12.48
N TYR A 101 -12.32 -8.06 12.09
CA TYR A 101 -12.90 -9.35 11.77
C TYR A 101 -13.50 -10.02 13.00
N LYS A 102 -12.82 -9.98 14.14
CA LYS A 102 -13.33 -10.49 15.41
C LYS A 102 -14.62 -9.79 15.85
N SER A 103 -14.70 -8.46 15.69
CA SER A 103 -15.91 -7.70 16.02
C SER A 103 -17.12 -8.09 15.16
N ARG A 104 -16.88 -8.67 13.99
CA ARG A 104 -17.89 -9.15 13.05
C ARG A 104 -18.13 -10.67 13.13
N ASN A 105 -17.52 -11.36 14.10
CA ASN A 105 -17.52 -12.82 14.21
C ASN A 105 -16.99 -13.53 12.95
N LEU A 106 -16.01 -12.93 12.27
CA LEU A 106 -15.36 -13.46 11.09
C LEU A 106 -13.94 -13.91 11.40
N MET A 107 -13.42 -14.87 10.63
CA MET A 107 -12.03 -15.29 10.72
C MET A 107 -11.18 -14.59 9.67
N LEU A 108 -10.10 -13.94 10.11
CA LEU A 108 -9.07 -13.40 9.22
C LEU A 108 -7.95 -14.46 9.08
N GLY A 109 -7.74 -14.96 7.89
CA GLY A 109 -6.60 -15.81 7.58
C GLY A 109 -5.28 -15.00 7.47
N PRO A 110 -4.17 -15.63 7.05
CA PRO A 110 -2.90 -14.94 6.85
C PRO A 110 -3.05 -13.87 5.75
N LEU A 111 -2.79 -12.60 6.08
CA LEU A 111 -3.04 -11.46 5.22
C LEU A 111 -1.93 -11.23 4.18
N TRP A 112 -0.67 -11.37 4.58
CA TRP A 112 0.47 -10.97 3.76
C TRP A 112 1.19 -12.13 3.10
N GLN A 113 1.71 -11.90 1.90
CA GLN A 113 2.78 -12.74 1.36
C GLN A 113 4.05 -12.54 2.18
N ARG A 114 4.90 -13.57 2.20
CA ARG A 114 6.22 -13.48 2.82
C ARG A 114 7.10 -12.51 2.01
N GLY A 115 7.86 -11.68 2.73
CA GLY A 115 8.76 -10.73 2.11
C GLY A 115 8.06 -9.48 1.54
N TYR A 116 8.78 -8.75 0.74
CA TYR A 116 8.37 -7.56 -0.01
C TYR A 116 9.41 -7.32 -1.12
N TYR A 117 9.05 -6.52 -2.11
CA TYR A 117 9.98 -6.10 -3.17
C TYR A 117 10.44 -4.68 -2.89
N GLU A 118 11.74 -4.44 -3.01
CA GLU A 118 12.34 -3.13 -2.80
C GLU A 118 13.11 -2.67 -4.04
N HIS A 119 13.15 -1.37 -4.24
CA HIS A 119 13.99 -0.66 -5.16
C HIS A 119 14.59 0.54 -4.44
N ILE A 120 15.91 0.72 -4.52
CA ILE A 120 16.61 1.83 -3.89
C ILE A 120 16.61 3.01 -4.86
N ILE A 121 15.93 4.08 -4.49
CA ILE A 121 15.89 5.34 -5.25
C ILE A 121 17.21 6.07 -5.04
N ARG A 122 17.88 6.42 -6.13
CA ARG A 122 19.26 6.98 -6.09
C ARG A 122 19.35 8.45 -6.42
N ASN A 123 18.36 9.01 -7.12
CA ASN A 123 18.33 10.39 -7.56
C ASN A 123 16.90 10.88 -7.75
N GLU A 124 16.74 12.16 -8.07
CA GLU A 124 15.45 12.80 -8.25
C GLU A 124 14.66 12.23 -9.44
N GLU A 125 15.32 11.92 -10.55
CA GLU A 125 14.69 11.31 -11.72
C GLU A 125 14.08 9.96 -11.39
N ASP A 126 14.82 9.11 -10.66
CA ASP A 126 14.35 7.81 -10.19
C ASP A 126 13.18 7.96 -9.21
N PHE A 127 13.21 8.99 -8.35
CA PHE A 127 12.09 9.31 -7.47
C PHE A 127 10.84 9.70 -8.25
N ILE A 128 10.95 10.62 -9.20
CA ILE A 128 9.82 11.09 -10.02
C ILE A 128 9.24 9.92 -10.81
N SER A 129 10.08 9.15 -11.51
CA SER A 129 9.67 7.99 -12.29
C SER A 129 8.95 6.93 -11.43
N THR A 130 9.47 6.66 -10.23
CA THR A 130 8.85 5.72 -9.29
C THR A 130 7.53 6.26 -8.76
N ALA A 131 7.44 7.54 -8.45
CA ALA A 131 6.21 8.19 -7.98
C ALA A 131 5.11 8.16 -9.05
N GLU A 132 5.44 8.49 -10.30
CA GLU A 132 4.52 8.40 -11.45
C GLU A 132 4.05 6.96 -11.68
N TYR A 133 4.96 5.99 -11.58
CA TYR A 133 4.60 4.58 -11.65
C TYR A 133 3.59 4.19 -10.57
N ILE A 134 3.81 4.60 -9.32
CA ILE A 134 2.93 4.31 -8.19
C ILE A 134 1.55 4.93 -8.41
N LEU A 135 1.50 6.23 -8.70
CA LEU A 135 0.25 6.96 -8.86
C LEU A 135 -0.54 6.54 -10.10
N GLY A 136 0.15 6.15 -11.19
CA GLY A 136 -0.45 5.64 -12.42
C GLY A 136 -0.90 4.17 -12.34
N ASN A 137 -0.66 3.48 -11.23
CA ASN A 137 -0.94 2.04 -11.11
C ASN A 137 -2.40 1.67 -11.34
N PRO A 138 -3.43 2.41 -10.86
CA PRO A 138 -4.83 2.08 -11.14
C PRO A 138 -5.17 2.07 -12.62
N ALA A 139 -4.64 3.03 -13.39
CA ALA A 139 -4.86 3.10 -14.83
C ALA A 139 -4.24 1.89 -15.55
N ARG A 140 -2.98 1.59 -15.24
CA ARG A 140 -2.27 0.42 -15.80
C ARG A 140 -2.96 -0.90 -15.46
N TRP A 141 -3.46 -1.02 -14.24
CA TRP A 141 -4.19 -2.22 -13.86
C TRP A 141 -5.53 -2.36 -14.58
N ALA A 142 -6.24 -1.23 -14.82
CA ALA A 142 -7.45 -1.21 -15.63
C ALA A 142 -7.19 -1.70 -17.07
N GLU A 143 -6.06 -1.29 -17.66
CA GLU A 143 -5.63 -1.71 -18.99
C GLU A 143 -5.31 -3.21 -19.05
N ASN A 144 -4.55 -3.72 -18.08
CA ASN A 144 -4.16 -5.13 -18.01
C ASN A 144 -5.36 -6.08 -17.83
N GLN A 145 -6.41 -5.65 -17.13
CA GLN A 145 -7.64 -6.44 -17.01
C GLN A 145 -8.44 -6.51 -18.32
N ASN A 146 -8.23 -5.58 -19.26
CA ASN A 146 -8.84 -5.60 -20.58
C ASN A 146 -8.05 -6.46 -21.60
N ALA A 147 -6.78 -6.71 -21.30
CA ALA A 147 -5.88 -7.46 -22.20
C ALA A 147 -5.93 -8.99 -21.97
N THR A 148 -6.70 -9.47 -20.99
CA THR A 148 -6.90 -10.91 -20.77
C THR A 148 -8.17 -11.31 -21.53
N PRO A 149 -8.08 -12.17 -22.59
CA PRO A 149 -9.21 -12.64 -23.36
C PRO A 149 -10.16 -13.49 -22.55
#